data_2111e804d0dd44e2b10e6db047343c6b
#
_entry.id   2111e804d0dd44e2b10e6db047343c6b
#
_cell.length_a   1.000
_cell.length_b   1.000
_cell.length_c   1.000
_cell.angle_alpha   90.00
_cell.angle_beta   90.00
_cell.angle_gamma   90.00
#
_symmetry.space_group_name_H-M   'P 1'
#
loop_
_entity.id
_entity.type
_entity.pdbx_description
1 polymer ?
#
loop_
_entity_poly.entity_id
_entity_poly.type
_entity_poly.pdbx_seq_one_letter_code
_entity_poly.pdbx_strand_id
1 'polypeptide(L)'
;MTHAVVTGTSSGIGRAVARRLLDSDWRVTGFDLTAPAITHAALRAVTVDITDTRAALRALDAAEGVTALVHAAGIMRGGKLGSLDLAAGETLWRLHVDAAVALADRLASRLAAGGRIVLIGSRAARGVVAKSQYGAAKAALVGLARAWAKELAPRGITVNVVAPAATETAMLTDPARAAIPPAEVPPIGRRIYPEEVAALVAFLLSEEAAAITGQEIAICGGASL
;
A
#
# COMPACT_ATOMS: atom_id res chain seq x y z
N MET A 1 -5.23 -7.48 21.26
CA MET A 1 -5.87 -7.89 20.00
C MET A 1 -5.32 -7.01 18.89
N THR A 2 -4.77 -7.59 17.83
CA THR A 2 -4.18 -6.87 16.70
C THR A 2 -5.25 -6.22 15.83
N HIS A 3 -5.02 -4.97 15.40
CA HIS A 3 -5.96 -4.20 14.60
C HIS A 3 -5.24 -3.44 13.50
N ALA A 4 -5.52 -3.76 12.26
CA ALA A 4 -4.96 -3.07 11.10
C ALA A 4 -5.95 -2.11 10.45
N VAL A 5 -5.48 -0.91 10.11
CA VAL A 5 -6.12 -0.07 9.09
C VAL A 5 -5.51 -0.42 7.75
N VAL A 6 -6.34 -0.79 6.78
CA VAL A 6 -5.91 -1.17 5.42
C VAL A 6 -6.64 -0.29 4.42
N THR A 7 -5.92 0.39 3.53
CA THR A 7 -6.52 1.16 2.44
C THR A 7 -6.59 0.33 1.16
N GLY A 8 -7.61 0.54 0.32
CA GLY A 8 -7.79 -0.17 -0.95
C GLY A 8 -8.38 -1.58 -0.79
N THR A 9 -9.29 -1.79 0.16
CA THR A 9 -9.78 -3.13 0.55
C THR A 9 -10.84 -3.72 -0.38
N SER A 10 -11.37 -2.97 -1.33
CA SER A 10 -12.40 -3.50 -2.26
C SER A 10 -11.82 -4.39 -3.36
N SER A 11 -10.53 -4.27 -3.69
CA SER A 11 -9.94 -5.01 -4.81
C SER A 11 -8.45 -5.30 -4.62
N GLY A 12 -7.89 -6.14 -5.50
CA GLY A 12 -6.47 -6.37 -5.68
C GLY A 12 -5.71 -6.69 -4.39
N ILE A 13 -4.56 -6.05 -4.21
CA ILE A 13 -3.65 -6.30 -3.09
C ILE A 13 -4.29 -5.95 -1.74
N GLY A 14 -4.96 -4.80 -1.64
CA GLY A 14 -5.59 -4.38 -0.37
C GLY A 14 -6.68 -5.35 0.09
N ARG A 15 -7.48 -5.89 -0.85
CA ARG A 15 -8.46 -6.94 -0.54
C ARG A 15 -7.79 -8.23 -0.08
N ALA A 16 -6.72 -8.66 -0.75
CA ALA A 16 -5.99 -9.87 -0.37
C ALA A 16 -5.35 -9.73 1.03
N VAL A 17 -4.78 -8.55 1.33
CA VAL A 17 -4.23 -8.22 2.66
C VAL A 17 -5.34 -8.27 3.71
N ALA A 18 -6.47 -7.58 3.47
CA ALA A 18 -7.58 -7.57 4.42
C ALA A 18 -8.07 -8.99 4.72
N ARG A 19 -8.29 -9.82 3.69
CA ARG A 19 -8.69 -11.22 3.85
C ARG A 19 -7.67 -12.01 4.66
N ARG A 20 -6.39 -11.94 4.29
CA ARG A 20 -5.31 -12.64 4.98
C ARG A 20 -5.24 -12.30 6.46
N LEU A 21 -5.41 -11.03 6.82
CA LEU A 21 -5.38 -10.58 8.20
C LEU A 21 -6.62 -11.07 8.98
N LEU A 22 -7.81 -11.00 8.37
CA LEU A 22 -9.04 -11.52 8.96
C LEU A 22 -8.95 -13.02 9.23
N ASP A 23 -8.40 -13.81 8.28
CA ASP A 23 -8.17 -15.25 8.42
C ASP A 23 -7.10 -15.58 9.50
N SER A 24 -6.37 -14.58 9.99
CA SER A 24 -5.36 -14.67 11.05
C SER A 24 -5.80 -13.94 12.34
N ASP A 25 -7.10 -13.86 12.60
CA ASP A 25 -7.72 -13.28 13.81
C ASP A 25 -7.41 -11.80 14.07
N TRP A 26 -7.04 -11.04 13.04
CA TRP A 26 -6.93 -9.59 13.15
C TRP A 26 -8.28 -8.91 13.01
N ARG A 27 -8.47 -7.81 13.72
CA ARG A 27 -9.46 -6.81 13.34
C ARG A 27 -8.94 -6.01 12.15
N VAL A 28 -9.80 -5.71 11.19
CA VAL A 28 -9.46 -4.86 10.03
C VAL A 28 -10.46 -3.71 9.92
N THR A 29 -9.95 -2.49 9.87
CA THR A 29 -10.72 -1.34 9.39
C THR A 29 -10.27 -1.04 7.97
N GLY A 30 -11.14 -1.31 7.01
CA GLY A 30 -10.85 -1.16 5.58
C GLY A 30 -11.35 0.19 5.05
N PHE A 31 -10.47 0.96 4.41
CA PHE A 31 -10.82 2.22 3.73
C PHE A 31 -10.81 2.02 2.22
N ASP A 32 -11.90 2.37 1.56
CA ASP A 32 -12.01 2.32 0.10
C ASP A 32 -13.08 3.29 -0.39
N LEU A 33 -13.10 3.57 -1.69
CA LEU A 33 -14.19 4.30 -2.36
C LEU A 33 -15.46 3.48 -2.48
N THR A 34 -15.34 2.15 -2.45
CA THR A 34 -16.45 1.21 -2.55
C THR A 34 -16.38 0.18 -1.42
N ALA A 35 -17.52 -0.35 -1.01
CA ALA A 35 -17.55 -1.41 -0.01
C ALA A 35 -16.85 -2.67 -0.55
N PRO A 36 -15.99 -3.34 0.25
CA PRO A 36 -15.35 -4.58 -0.16
C PRO A 36 -16.35 -5.73 -0.21
N ALA A 37 -16.15 -6.66 -1.14
CA ALA A 37 -16.93 -7.90 -1.24
C ALA A 37 -16.48 -8.96 -0.20
N ILE A 38 -16.04 -8.53 0.97
CA ILE A 38 -15.65 -9.39 2.10
C ILE A 38 -16.70 -9.23 3.18
N THR A 39 -17.30 -10.35 3.61
CA THR A 39 -18.16 -10.38 4.78
C THR A 39 -17.43 -11.11 5.90
N HIS A 40 -17.11 -10.38 6.97
CA HIS A 40 -16.44 -10.95 8.14
C HIS A 40 -16.75 -10.11 9.38
N ALA A 41 -17.02 -10.76 10.53
CA ALA A 41 -17.40 -10.08 11.77
C ALA A 41 -16.33 -9.10 12.30
N ALA A 42 -15.04 -9.39 12.05
CA ALA A 42 -13.91 -8.54 12.45
C ALA A 42 -13.55 -7.47 11.40
N LEU A 43 -14.31 -7.34 10.29
CA LEU A 43 -14.12 -6.29 9.29
C LEU A 43 -15.09 -5.13 9.54
N ARG A 44 -14.53 -3.93 9.72
CA ARG A 44 -15.24 -2.67 9.60
C ARG A 44 -14.90 -2.01 8.28
N ALA A 45 -15.78 -2.08 7.30
CA ALA A 45 -15.64 -1.37 6.03
C ALA A 45 -16.08 0.10 6.18
N VAL A 46 -15.26 1.02 5.71
CA VAL A 46 -15.53 2.46 5.70
C VAL A 46 -15.37 2.99 4.28
N THR A 47 -16.46 3.44 3.69
CA THR A 47 -16.42 4.10 2.37
C THR A 47 -15.93 5.52 2.55
N VAL A 48 -14.72 5.80 2.03
CA VAL A 48 -14.06 7.09 2.16
C VAL A 48 -13.07 7.31 1.02
N ASP A 49 -13.07 8.53 0.47
CA ASP A 49 -11.99 8.98 -0.40
C ASP A 49 -10.81 9.43 0.49
N ILE A 50 -9.73 8.66 0.46
CA ILE A 50 -8.54 8.99 1.26
C ILE A 50 -7.74 10.17 0.70
N THR A 51 -8.05 10.67 -0.50
CA THR A 51 -7.48 11.91 -1.04
C THR A 51 -8.15 13.15 -0.42
N ASP A 52 -9.35 13.02 0.14
CA ASP A 52 -9.89 13.97 1.11
C ASP A 52 -9.28 13.68 2.48
N THR A 53 -8.17 14.36 2.76
CA THR A 53 -7.41 14.21 4.02
C THR A 53 -8.30 14.37 5.25
N ARG A 54 -9.25 15.32 5.24
CA ARG A 54 -10.13 15.57 6.37
C ARG A 54 -11.08 14.38 6.61
N ALA A 55 -11.67 13.83 5.55
CA ALA A 55 -12.54 12.66 5.64
C ALA A 55 -11.75 11.43 6.08
N ALA A 56 -10.57 11.20 5.51
CA ALA A 56 -9.68 10.09 5.86
C ALA A 56 -9.27 10.13 7.35
N LEU A 57 -8.89 11.29 7.87
CA LEU A 57 -8.49 11.45 9.27
C LEU A 57 -9.67 11.25 10.22
N ARG A 58 -10.88 11.75 9.91
CA ARG A 58 -12.08 11.45 10.71
C ARG A 58 -12.39 9.97 10.76
N ALA A 59 -12.27 9.27 9.63
CA ALA A 59 -12.48 7.81 9.56
C ALA A 59 -11.43 7.07 10.41
N LEU A 60 -10.17 7.52 10.36
CA LEU A 60 -9.07 6.96 11.15
C LEU A 60 -9.23 7.20 12.65
N ASP A 61 -9.69 8.39 13.05
CA ASP A 61 -9.92 8.73 14.45
C ASP A 61 -11.00 7.85 15.10
N ALA A 62 -11.98 7.41 14.30
CA ALA A 62 -13.02 6.48 14.73
C ALA A 62 -12.54 5.00 14.79
N ALA A 63 -11.28 4.72 14.43
CA ALA A 63 -10.67 3.40 14.56
C ALA A 63 -9.80 3.36 15.81
N GLU A 64 -10.32 2.69 16.85
CA GLU A 64 -9.64 2.58 18.15
C GLU A 64 -8.70 1.36 18.21
N GLY A 65 -7.62 1.47 18.99
CA GLY A 65 -6.69 0.36 19.24
C GLY A 65 -5.97 -0.12 17.98
N VAL A 66 -5.70 0.77 17.03
CA VAL A 66 -4.93 0.44 15.82
C VAL A 66 -3.50 0.11 16.19
N THR A 67 -3.02 -1.04 15.74
CA THR A 67 -1.65 -1.52 15.92
C THR A 67 -0.87 -1.56 14.61
N ALA A 68 -1.53 -1.48 13.46
CA ALA A 68 -0.87 -1.50 12.16
C ALA A 68 -1.59 -0.63 11.11
N LEU A 69 -0.79 -0.07 10.19
CA LEU A 69 -1.26 0.60 8.97
C LEU A 69 -0.73 -0.13 7.74
N VAL A 70 -1.62 -0.46 6.81
CA VAL A 70 -1.24 -0.92 5.46
C VAL A 70 -1.81 0.03 4.43
N HIS A 71 -0.94 0.80 3.77
CA HIS A 71 -1.37 1.68 2.69
C HIS A 71 -1.25 0.96 1.35
N ALA A 72 -2.38 0.38 0.87
CA ALA A 72 -2.45 -0.40 -0.36
C ALA A 72 -3.34 0.24 -1.44
N ALA A 73 -4.08 1.29 -1.13
CA ALA A 73 -4.84 2.04 -2.12
C ALA A 73 -3.93 2.62 -3.20
N GLY A 74 -4.37 2.55 -4.43
CA GLY A 74 -3.58 3.09 -5.53
C GLY A 74 -4.24 2.91 -6.88
N ILE A 75 -3.83 3.77 -7.81
CA ILE A 75 -4.19 3.71 -9.23
C ILE A 75 -2.94 3.75 -10.08
N MET A 76 -3.07 3.37 -11.34
CA MET A 76 -2.01 3.51 -12.33
C MET A 76 -2.45 4.52 -13.40
N ARG A 77 -1.64 5.54 -13.58
CA ARG A 77 -1.72 6.47 -14.71
C ARG A 77 -0.33 6.59 -15.29
N GLY A 78 -0.22 6.78 -16.57
CA GLY A 78 1.07 6.88 -17.21
C GLY A 78 1.01 7.65 -18.54
N GLY A 79 2.18 8.06 -18.99
CA GLY A 79 2.41 8.78 -20.23
C GLY A 79 3.90 8.90 -20.49
N LYS A 80 4.27 9.04 -21.74
CA LYS A 80 5.67 9.29 -22.11
C LYS A 80 6.03 10.75 -21.85
N LEU A 81 7.31 11.01 -21.58
CA LEU A 81 7.83 12.36 -21.52
C LEU A 81 7.49 13.11 -22.83
N GLY A 82 7.02 14.34 -22.73
CA GLY A 82 6.49 15.14 -23.83
C GLY A 82 4.96 15.05 -24.00
N SER A 83 4.28 14.06 -23.36
CA SER A 83 2.83 13.90 -23.39
C SER A 83 2.26 13.52 -22.01
N LEU A 84 2.86 14.09 -20.94
CA LEU A 84 2.42 13.81 -19.57
C LEU A 84 1.15 14.58 -19.24
N ASP A 85 0.19 13.89 -18.62
CA ASP A 85 -0.95 14.52 -17.98
C ASP A 85 -0.56 14.92 -16.54
N LEU A 86 -0.42 16.23 -16.31
CA LEU A 86 -0.02 16.76 -15.01
C LEU A 86 -1.11 16.58 -13.95
N ALA A 87 -2.38 16.66 -14.31
CA ALA A 87 -3.51 16.45 -13.40
C ALA A 87 -3.57 14.99 -12.93
N ALA A 88 -3.31 14.04 -13.84
CA ALA A 88 -3.15 12.64 -13.47
C ALA A 88 -1.95 12.44 -12.52
N GLY A 89 -0.86 13.18 -12.73
CA GLY A 89 0.30 13.19 -11.84
C GLY A 89 -0.02 13.68 -10.43
N GLU A 90 -0.78 14.77 -10.31
CA GLU A 90 -1.26 15.27 -9.01
C GLU A 90 -2.15 14.24 -8.31
N THR A 91 -3.06 13.60 -9.04
CA THR A 91 -3.93 12.56 -8.49
C THR A 91 -3.12 11.37 -7.95
N LEU A 92 -2.09 10.94 -8.68
CA LEU A 92 -1.17 9.91 -8.23
C LEU A 92 -0.46 10.33 -6.94
N TRP A 93 0.02 11.56 -6.87
CA TRP A 93 0.73 12.06 -5.70
C TRP A 93 -0.19 12.12 -4.47
N ARG A 94 -1.36 12.72 -4.61
CA ARG A 94 -2.35 12.82 -3.53
C ARG A 94 -2.73 11.44 -2.97
N LEU A 95 -3.00 10.47 -3.85
CA LEU A 95 -3.43 9.14 -3.42
C LEU A 95 -2.30 8.31 -2.81
N HIS A 96 -1.11 8.32 -3.46
CA HIS A 96 -0.03 7.43 -3.02
C HIS A 96 0.85 8.03 -1.93
N VAL A 97 1.05 9.35 -1.93
CA VAL A 97 1.99 10.02 -1.04
C VAL A 97 1.27 10.77 0.06
N ASP A 98 0.44 11.77 -0.28
CA ASP A 98 -0.17 12.64 0.72
C ASP A 98 -1.10 11.86 1.66
N ALA A 99 -1.89 10.92 1.12
CA ALA A 99 -2.74 10.07 1.94
C ALA A 99 -1.93 9.17 2.88
N ALA A 100 -0.81 8.58 2.40
CA ALA A 100 0.08 7.80 3.24
C ALA A 100 0.68 8.64 4.38
N VAL A 101 1.14 9.85 4.05
CA VAL A 101 1.70 10.81 5.03
C VAL A 101 0.65 11.17 6.07
N ALA A 102 -0.55 11.59 5.65
CA ALA A 102 -1.59 12.01 6.57
C ALA A 102 -2.03 10.90 7.53
N LEU A 103 -2.21 9.68 7.02
CA LEU A 103 -2.60 8.54 7.84
C LEU A 103 -1.49 8.10 8.80
N ALA A 104 -0.24 8.05 8.33
CA ALA A 104 0.90 7.66 9.16
C ALA A 104 1.20 8.70 10.25
N ASP A 105 1.19 9.99 9.90
CA ASP A 105 1.39 11.09 10.85
C ASP A 105 0.34 11.07 11.98
N ARG A 106 -0.95 10.93 11.62
CA ARG A 106 -2.04 10.82 12.60
C ARG A 106 -1.89 9.60 13.50
N LEU A 107 -1.38 8.49 12.99
CA LEU A 107 -1.17 7.26 13.76
C LEU A 107 0.13 7.28 14.57
N ALA A 108 1.13 8.04 14.19
CA ALA A 108 2.47 8.00 14.79
C ALA A 108 2.45 8.11 16.33
N SER A 109 1.64 9.01 16.88
CA SER A 109 1.48 9.17 18.35
C SER A 109 0.54 8.12 18.98
N ARG A 110 -0.34 7.49 18.20
CA ARG A 110 -1.39 6.57 18.67
C ARG A 110 -0.99 5.10 18.62
N LEU A 111 -0.04 4.74 17.74
CA LEU A 111 0.49 3.38 17.69
C LEU A 111 1.21 3.06 18.99
N ALA A 112 0.88 1.92 19.58
CA ALA A 112 1.62 1.38 20.71
C ALA A 112 3.05 0.97 20.31
N ALA A 113 3.91 0.75 21.30
CA ALA A 113 5.22 0.13 21.07
C ALA A 113 5.04 -1.21 20.30
N GLY A 114 5.92 -1.47 19.36
CA GLY A 114 5.80 -2.65 18.51
C GLY A 114 4.80 -2.51 17.36
N GLY A 115 4.23 -1.34 17.10
CA GLY A 115 3.34 -1.08 15.95
C GLY A 115 4.00 -1.33 14.59
N ARG A 116 3.22 -1.43 13.53
CA ARG A 116 3.69 -1.77 12.17
C ARG A 116 3.10 -0.85 11.12
N ILE A 117 3.93 -0.38 10.19
CA ILE A 117 3.50 0.38 9.01
C ILE A 117 4.05 -0.31 7.77
N VAL A 118 3.18 -0.67 6.84
CA VAL A 118 3.57 -1.24 5.54
C VAL A 118 2.96 -0.41 4.41
N LEU A 119 3.82 0.08 3.53
CA LEU A 119 3.44 0.83 2.34
C LEU A 119 3.57 -0.06 1.11
N ILE A 120 2.54 -0.10 0.27
CA ILE A 120 2.63 -0.83 -1.00
C ILE A 120 3.28 0.09 -2.05
N GLY A 121 4.57 -0.17 -2.26
CA GLY A 121 5.40 0.44 -3.28
C GLY A 121 5.16 -0.14 -4.67
N SER A 122 6.21 -0.16 -5.47
CA SER A 122 6.22 -0.81 -6.79
C SER A 122 7.64 -0.92 -7.31
N ARG A 123 7.96 -1.99 -8.02
CA ARG A 123 9.19 -2.07 -8.82
C ARG A 123 9.35 -0.88 -9.79
N ALA A 124 8.25 -0.27 -10.23
CA ALA A 124 8.27 0.91 -11.08
C ALA A 124 8.99 2.12 -10.46
N ALA A 125 9.20 2.14 -9.14
CA ALA A 125 10.01 3.15 -8.45
C ALA A 125 11.47 3.23 -8.96
N ARG A 126 11.96 2.15 -9.57
CA ARG A 126 13.30 2.06 -10.15
C ARG A 126 13.39 2.53 -11.62
N GLY A 127 12.29 3.06 -12.15
CA GLY A 127 12.18 3.54 -13.52
C GLY A 127 11.57 2.49 -14.45
N VAL A 128 10.43 2.85 -15.06
CA VAL A 128 9.76 2.08 -16.11
C VAL A 128 9.21 3.04 -17.14
N VAL A 129 9.38 2.71 -18.43
CA VAL A 129 8.92 3.54 -19.55
C VAL A 129 7.43 3.86 -19.39
N ALA A 130 7.07 5.11 -19.69
CA ALA A 130 5.72 5.66 -19.60
C ALA A 130 5.08 5.63 -18.18
N LYS A 131 5.89 5.52 -17.12
CA LYS A 131 5.42 5.51 -15.72
C LYS A 131 6.17 6.49 -14.82
N SER A 132 6.72 7.58 -15.37
CA SER A 132 7.57 8.50 -14.60
C SER A 132 6.88 9.08 -13.37
N GLN A 133 5.66 9.63 -13.51
CA GLN A 133 4.91 10.22 -12.40
C GLN A 133 4.49 9.16 -11.36
N TYR A 134 4.02 8.00 -11.82
CA TYR A 134 3.71 6.88 -10.94
C TYR A 134 4.95 6.34 -10.22
N GLY A 135 6.05 6.16 -10.96
CA GLY A 135 7.32 5.71 -10.41
C GLY A 135 7.87 6.67 -9.36
N ALA A 136 7.79 7.99 -9.62
CA ALA A 136 8.18 9.02 -8.66
C ALA A 136 7.36 8.95 -7.38
N ALA A 137 6.02 8.85 -7.47
CA ALA A 137 5.16 8.70 -6.31
C ALA A 137 5.47 7.43 -5.50
N LYS A 138 5.77 6.31 -6.17
CA LYS A 138 6.16 5.06 -5.49
C LYS A 138 7.58 5.11 -4.91
N ALA A 139 8.51 5.84 -5.54
CA ALA A 139 9.84 6.07 -5.00
C ALA A 139 9.81 6.94 -3.74
N ALA A 140 8.92 7.95 -3.68
CA ALA A 140 8.73 8.78 -2.50
C ALA A 140 8.42 7.95 -1.24
N LEU A 141 7.64 6.87 -1.37
CA LEU A 141 7.31 5.98 -0.26
C LEU A 141 8.55 5.33 0.38
N VAL A 142 9.59 5.07 -0.39
CA VAL A 142 10.84 4.50 0.12
C VAL A 142 11.58 5.52 1.00
N GLY A 143 11.63 6.79 0.55
CA GLY A 143 12.20 7.88 1.34
C GLY A 143 11.46 8.09 2.65
N LEU A 144 10.13 8.14 2.60
CA LEU A 144 9.25 8.26 3.77
C LEU A 144 9.46 7.10 4.75
N ALA A 145 9.43 5.86 4.25
CA ALA A 145 9.60 4.67 5.09
C ALA A 145 10.94 4.67 5.83
N ARG A 146 12.02 5.09 5.16
CA ARG A 146 13.36 5.18 5.78
C ARG A 146 13.45 6.25 6.86
N ALA A 147 12.85 7.41 6.65
CA ALA A 147 12.79 8.48 7.65
C ALA A 147 11.96 8.04 8.86
N TRP A 148 10.72 7.61 8.63
CA TRP A 148 9.82 7.17 9.70
C TRP A 148 10.33 5.96 10.47
N ALA A 149 11.02 5.04 9.80
CA ALA A 149 11.67 3.90 10.46
C ALA A 149 12.67 4.35 11.52
N LYS A 150 13.51 5.36 11.21
CA LYS A 150 14.47 5.93 12.16
C LYS A 150 13.79 6.66 13.31
N GLU A 151 12.75 7.44 13.03
CA GLU A 151 12.00 8.20 14.03
C GLU A 151 11.24 7.31 15.01
N LEU A 152 10.70 6.19 14.52
CA LEU A 152 9.83 5.29 15.27
C LEU A 152 10.56 4.08 15.88
N ALA A 153 11.80 3.81 15.47
CA ALA A 153 12.62 2.70 15.97
C ALA A 153 12.76 2.67 17.50
N PRO A 154 12.93 3.82 18.24
CA PRO A 154 13.01 3.80 19.70
C PRO A 154 11.76 3.24 20.39
N ARG A 155 10.63 3.20 19.68
CA ARG A 155 9.36 2.61 20.15
C ARG A 155 9.13 1.18 19.63
N GLY A 156 10.12 0.59 18.94
CA GLY A 156 10.01 -0.72 18.31
C GLY A 156 8.99 -0.77 17.15
N ILE A 157 8.56 0.38 16.62
CA ILE A 157 7.64 0.45 15.49
C ILE A 157 8.45 0.31 14.20
N THR A 158 8.03 -0.60 13.32
CA THR A 158 8.68 -0.82 12.03
C THR A 158 7.90 -0.17 10.90
N VAL A 159 8.63 0.31 9.90
CA VAL A 159 8.06 0.89 8.67
C VAL A 159 8.77 0.31 7.47
N ASN A 160 8.03 -0.38 6.58
CA ASN A 160 8.61 -1.04 5.42
C ASN A 160 7.78 -0.80 4.15
N VAL A 161 8.42 -0.96 3.00
CA VAL A 161 7.80 -0.90 1.68
C VAL A 161 7.83 -2.30 1.07
N VAL A 162 6.67 -2.79 0.63
CA VAL A 162 6.57 -3.97 -0.24
C VAL A 162 6.44 -3.49 -1.67
N ALA A 163 7.36 -3.86 -2.54
CA ALA A 163 7.46 -3.40 -3.93
C ALA A 163 7.14 -4.51 -4.94
N PRO A 164 5.85 -4.71 -5.29
CA PRO A 164 5.47 -5.73 -6.26
C PRO A 164 5.89 -5.38 -7.69
N ALA A 165 6.12 -6.42 -8.51
CA ALA A 165 6.08 -6.34 -9.96
C ALA A 165 4.62 -6.40 -10.47
N ALA A 166 4.43 -6.79 -11.74
CA ALA A 166 3.11 -6.97 -12.33
C ALA A 166 2.29 -7.99 -11.53
N THR A 167 1.29 -7.49 -10.80
CA THR A 167 0.43 -8.29 -9.93
C THR A 167 -0.94 -8.45 -10.58
N GLU A 168 -1.50 -9.64 -10.50
CA GLU A 168 -2.76 -10.02 -11.15
C GLU A 168 -3.96 -9.36 -10.47
N THR A 169 -4.27 -8.14 -10.89
CA THR A 169 -5.33 -7.29 -10.34
C THR A 169 -6.07 -6.58 -11.46
N ALA A 170 -7.27 -6.08 -11.20
CA ALA A 170 -8.05 -5.26 -12.13
C ALA A 170 -7.27 -4.01 -12.63
N MET A 171 -6.28 -3.53 -11.87
CA MET A 171 -5.41 -2.44 -12.31
C MET A 171 -4.67 -2.77 -13.62
N LEU A 172 -4.40 -4.04 -13.93
CA LEU A 172 -3.73 -4.42 -15.19
C LEU A 172 -4.61 -4.26 -16.43
N THR A 173 -5.92 -4.35 -16.26
CA THR A 173 -6.92 -4.26 -17.33
C THR A 173 -7.66 -2.91 -17.31
N ASP A 174 -7.27 -1.96 -16.45
CA ASP A 174 -7.84 -0.62 -16.38
C ASP A 174 -7.64 0.10 -17.74
N PRO A 175 -8.72 0.54 -18.42
CA PRO A 175 -8.64 1.30 -19.69
C PRO A 175 -7.74 2.54 -19.61
N ALA A 176 -7.63 3.16 -18.44
CA ALA A 176 -6.75 4.31 -18.21
C ALA A 176 -5.25 4.00 -18.38
N ARG A 177 -4.89 2.74 -18.62
CA ARG A 177 -3.53 2.30 -18.94
C ARG A 177 -3.21 2.26 -20.43
N ALA A 178 -4.12 2.67 -21.31
CA ALA A 178 -3.93 2.54 -22.75
C ALA A 178 -2.61 3.15 -23.28
N ALA A 179 -2.11 4.21 -22.61
CA ALA A 179 -0.83 4.85 -22.95
C ALA A 179 0.41 4.11 -22.37
N ILE A 180 0.22 3.05 -21.58
CA ILE A 180 1.29 2.33 -20.90
C ILE A 180 1.54 1.00 -21.65
N PRO A 181 2.79 0.65 -21.96
CA PRO A 181 3.09 -0.66 -22.53
C PRO A 181 2.55 -1.80 -21.67
N PRO A 182 2.16 -2.94 -22.30
CA PRO A 182 1.74 -4.12 -21.55
C PRO A 182 2.75 -4.49 -20.46
N ALA A 183 2.25 -4.98 -19.34
CA ALA A 183 3.10 -5.42 -18.26
C ALA A 183 3.81 -6.72 -18.68
N GLU A 184 5.14 -6.71 -18.63
CA GLU A 184 5.95 -7.89 -18.88
C GLU A 184 5.68 -8.97 -17.83
N VAL A 185 5.72 -10.22 -18.26
CA VAL A 185 5.67 -11.37 -17.35
C VAL A 185 7.02 -11.50 -16.66
N PRO A 186 7.08 -11.57 -15.33
CA PRO A 186 8.33 -11.78 -14.60
C PRO A 186 9.07 -13.07 -14.99
N PRO A 187 10.41 -13.16 -14.79
CA PRO A 187 11.21 -14.35 -15.11
C PRO A 187 10.71 -15.68 -14.52
N ILE A 188 9.98 -15.66 -13.40
CA ILE A 188 9.33 -16.88 -12.85
C ILE A 188 8.22 -17.46 -13.76
N GLY A 189 7.95 -16.86 -14.92
CA GLY A 189 7.01 -17.36 -15.93
C GLY A 189 5.54 -17.00 -15.70
N ARG A 190 5.22 -16.23 -14.67
CA ARG A 190 3.86 -15.76 -14.36
C ARG A 190 3.86 -14.41 -13.63
N ARG A 191 2.71 -13.78 -13.60
CA ARG A 191 2.48 -12.59 -12.76
C ARG A 191 2.47 -12.97 -11.28
N ILE A 192 2.67 -11.97 -10.43
CA ILE A 192 2.55 -12.11 -8.98
C ILE A 192 1.07 -12.17 -8.61
N TYR A 193 0.68 -13.06 -7.72
CA TYR A 193 -0.67 -13.08 -7.18
C TYR A 193 -0.81 -12.09 -6.01
N PRO A 194 -1.98 -11.43 -5.85
CA PRO A 194 -2.24 -10.54 -4.71
C PRO A 194 -2.02 -11.23 -3.36
N GLU A 195 -2.29 -12.54 -3.28
CA GLU A 195 -2.13 -13.37 -2.09
C GLU A 195 -0.66 -13.54 -1.69
N GLU A 196 0.27 -13.56 -2.67
CA GLU A 196 1.71 -13.60 -2.39
C GLU A 196 2.18 -12.28 -1.77
N VAL A 197 1.66 -11.16 -2.27
CA VAL A 197 1.93 -9.84 -1.69
C VAL A 197 1.34 -9.76 -0.28
N ALA A 198 0.12 -10.24 -0.08
CA ALA A 198 -0.54 -10.28 1.23
C ALA A 198 0.21 -11.15 2.24
N ALA A 199 0.81 -12.26 1.82
CA ALA A 199 1.63 -13.12 2.67
C ALA A 199 2.88 -12.38 3.19
N LEU A 200 3.58 -11.64 2.31
CA LEU A 200 4.73 -10.82 2.71
C LEU A 200 4.31 -9.67 3.64
N VAL A 201 3.18 -9.01 3.34
CA VAL A 201 2.65 -7.97 4.23
C VAL A 201 2.33 -8.55 5.61
N ALA A 202 1.64 -9.68 5.69
CA ALA A 202 1.32 -10.32 6.96
C ALA A 202 2.57 -10.70 7.77
N PHE A 203 3.63 -11.21 7.10
CA PHE A 203 4.92 -11.45 7.73
C PHE A 203 5.53 -10.15 8.29
N LEU A 204 5.53 -9.06 7.54
CA LEU A 204 6.07 -7.78 8.01
C LEU A 204 5.25 -7.16 9.16
N LEU A 205 4.00 -7.56 9.33
CA LEU A 205 3.16 -7.16 10.46
C LEU A 205 3.36 -8.05 11.70
N SER A 206 4.01 -9.19 11.57
CA SER A 206 4.24 -10.14 12.67
C SER A 206 5.40 -9.74 13.59
N GLU A 207 5.53 -10.43 14.70
CA GLU A 207 6.65 -10.27 15.63
C GLU A 207 7.96 -10.81 15.04
N GLU A 208 7.90 -11.81 14.17
CA GLU A 208 9.07 -12.41 13.50
C GLU A 208 9.82 -11.39 12.63
N ALA A 209 9.13 -10.34 12.14
CA ALA A 209 9.72 -9.26 11.37
C ALA A 209 10.15 -8.04 12.22
N ALA A 210 10.21 -8.14 13.54
CA ALA A 210 10.48 -7.01 14.43
C ALA A 210 11.83 -6.30 14.20
N ALA A 211 12.80 -6.97 13.62
CA ALA A 211 14.09 -6.40 13.25
C ALA A 211 14.16 -5.83 11.82
N ILE A 212 13.07 -5.94 11.03
CA ILE A 212 13.01 -5.46 9.65
C ILE A 212 12.32 -4.11 9.64
N THR A 213 13.08 -3.05 9.40
CA THR A 213 12.54 -1.68 9.31
C THR A 213 13.32 -0.83 8.32
N GLY A 214 12.67 0.14 7.66
CA GLY A 214 13.25 1.01 6.65
C GLY A 214 13.57 0.30 5.32
N GLN A 215 13.05 -0.90 5.09
CA GLN A 215 13.39 -1.72 3.93
C GLN A 215 12.39 -1.57 2.79
N GLU A 216 12.89 -1.60 1.55
CA GLU A 216 12.12 -1.86 0.35
C GLU A 216 12.33 -3.33 -0.05
N ILE A 217 11.29 -4.13 0.08
CA ILE A 217 11.34 -5.57 -0.22
C ILE A 217 10.59 -5.81 -1.53
N ALA A 218 11.33 -6.23 -2.56
CA ALA A 218 10.76 -6.54 -3.86
C ALA A 218 10.12 -7.94 -3.86
N ILE A 219 8.86 -8.02 -4.30
CA ILE A 219 8.19 -9.27 -4.63
C ILE A 219 7.90 -9.26 -6.12
N CYS A 220 8.88 -9.68 -6.91
CA CYS A 220 8.94 -9.35 -8.33
C CYS A 220 9.20 -10.54 -9.26
N GLY A 221 9.34 -11.76 -8.75
CA GLY A 221 9.60 -12.94 -9.57
C GLY A 221 10.83 -12.81 -10.47
N GLY A 222 11.87 -12.12 -9.99
CA GLY A 222 13.11 -11.89 -10.75
C GLY A 222 13.10 -10.64 -11.65
N ALA A 223 11.97 -9.91 -11.79
CA ALA A 223 11.88 -8.76 -12.68
C ALA A 223 12.76 -7.54 -12.26
N SER A 224 13.43 -7.60 -11.13
CA SER A 224 14.36 -6.55 -10.65
C SER A 224 15.84 -6.93 -10.77
N LEU A 225 16.13 -8.09 -11.30
CA LEU A 225 17.48 -8.60 -11.55
C LEU A 225 18.04 -8.11 -12.88
#